data_cbaf57faa181c8939b3837c398fefcca
#
_entry.id   cbaf57faa181c8939b3837c398fefcca
#
_cell.length_a   1.000
_cell.length_b   1.000
_cell.length_c   1.000
_cell.angle_alpha   90.00
_cell.angle_beta   90.00
_cell.angle_gamma   90.00
#
_symmetry.space_group_name_H-M   'P 1'
#
loop_
_entity.id
_entity.type
_entity.pdbx_description
1 polymer ?
#
loop_
_entity_poly.entity_id
_entity_poly.type
_entity_poly.pdbx_seq_one_letter_code
_entity_poly.pdbx_strand_id
1 'polypeptide(L)'
;MKKLVVLITTAVMFFSCGKKEKTEEDFSKPTTEETATTDASSYDPKRGEGKYDTVELGAGLDQAMATKGEEVAGVKCTSCHKTTDEKLVGPGWKGVTERRKPEWIMNFITNPDPMIEKDPEVQAQLEICLVRMPNQGLADEEARNILEYMRKNDGVK
;
A
#
# COMPACT_ATOMS: atom_id res chain seq x y z
N MET A 1 -0.72 28.23 -58.64
CA MET A 1 0.27 28.06 -59.74
C MET A 1 1.58 27.58 -59.12
N LYS A 2 2.15 26.59 -59.69
CA LYS A 2 3.47 25.93 -59.46
C LYS A 2 3.56 24.96 -58.27
N LYS A 3 3.36 23.69 -58.69
CA LYS A 3 3.74 22.47 -58.01
C LYS A 3 5.27 22.38 -57.93
N LEU A 4 5.81 22.07 -56.75
CA LEU A 4 7.21 21.63 -56.64
C LEU A 4 7.22 20.24 -56.05
N VAL A 5 7.48 19.28 -56.91
CA VAL A 5 7.70 17.86 -56.57
C VAL A 5 9.18 17.75 -56.21
N VAL A 6 9.48 17.33 -54.99
CA VAL A 6 10.84 16.91 -54.63
C VAL A 6 10.83 15.44 -54.36
N LEU A 7 11.41 14.71 -55.30
CA LEU A 7 11.78 13.30 -55.24
C LEU A 7 13.05 13.19 -54.38
N ILE A 8 12.99 12.50 -53.27
CA ILE A 8 14.16 12.07 -52.50
C ILE A 8 14.25 10.57 -52.55
N THR A 9 15.29 10.13 -53.22
CA THR A 9 15.71 8.75 -53.48
C THR A 9 16.17 8.04 -52.20
N THR A 10 15.60 6.88 -52.00
CA THR A 10 15.95 5.89 -50.98
C THR A 10 17.33 5.28 -51.25
N ALA A 11 18.25 5.36 -50.31
CA ALA A 11 19.45 4.53 -50.27
C ALA A 11 19.25 3.38 -49.28
N VAL A 12 19.13 2.17 -49.79
CA VAL A 12 19.09 0.93 -49.06
C VAL A 12 20.52 0.50 -48.77
N MET A 13 20.90 0.47 -47.49
CA MET A 13 22.15 -0.16 -47.05
C MET A 13 21.83 -1.53 -46.45
N PHE A 14 22.11 -2.57 -47.21
CA PHE A 14 22.20 -3.92 -46.69
C PHE A 14 23.50 -4.10 -45.90
N PHE A 15 23.37 -4.43 -44.61
CA PHE A 15 24.50 -4.93 -43.84
C PHE A 15 24.33 -6.39 -43.51
N SER A 16 25.26 -7.11 -44.00
CA SER A 16 25.60 -8.53 -44.05
C SER A 16 25.45 -9.28 -42.73
N CYS A 17 24.85 -10.47 -42.81
CA CYS A 17 24.90 -11.56 -41.85
C CYS A 17 26.34 -12.02 -41.58
N GLY A 18 26.77 -11.95 -40.35
CA GLY A 18 27.93 -12.71 -39.82
C GLY A 18 27.45 -13.93 -39.06
N LYS A 19 27.67 -15.10 -39.68
CA LYS A 19 27.44 -16.44 -39.13
C LYS A 19 28.56 -16.73 -38.11
N LYS A 20 28.23 -17.02 -36.85
CA LYS A 20 29.15 -17.63 -35.89
C LYS A 20 28.56 -18.90 -35.28
N GLU A 21 29.39 -19.89 -35.26
CA GLU A 21 29.19 -21.29 -34.97
C GLU A 21 28.53 -21.61 -33.62
N LYS A 22 27.77 -22.71 -33.65
CA LYS A 22 27.33 -23.51 -32.51
C LYS A 22 28.53 -23.94 -31.66
N THR A 23 28.47 -23.65 -30.39
CA THR A 23 29.07 -24.49 -29.36
C THR A 23 27.93 -24.99 -28.51
N GLU A 24 27.69 -26.27 -28.57
CA GLU A 24 26.79 -26.99 -27.67
C GLU A 24 27.50 -27.05 -26.31
N GLU A 25 27.00 -26.36 -25.32
CA GLU A 25 27.33 -26.62 -23.93
C GLU A 25 26.10 -27.14 -23.17
N ASP A 26 26.31 -28.33 -22.69
CA ASP A 26 25.55 -29.22 -21.83
C ASP A 26 24.70 -28.47 -20.76
N PHE A 27 23.39 -28.47 -20.97
CA PHE A 27 22.40 -27.94 -20.01
C PHE A 27 21.97 -29.08 -19.08
N SER A 28 22.88 -29.50 -18.21
CA SER A 28 22.56 -30.47 -17.14
C SER A 28 23.33 -30.18 -15.87
N LYS A 29 23.00 -29.07 -15.21
CA LYS A 29 23.22 -28.90 -13.79
C LYS A 29 22.25 -27.85 -13.23
N PRO A 30 21.34 -28.17 -12.30
CA PRO A 30 20.62 -27.15 -11.58
C PRO A 30 21.62 -26.44 -10.67
N THR A 31 22.11 -25.31 -11.13
CA THR A 31 22.74 -24.35 -10.23
C THR A 31 21.63 -23.84 -9.31
N THR A 32 21.68 -24.28 -8.08
CA THR A 32 20.98 -23.65 -6.98
C THR A 32 21.44 -22.19 -7.01
N GLU A 33 20.62 -21.30 -7.56
CA GLU A 33 20.75 -19.88 -7.29
C GLU A 33 20.53 -19.74 -5.78
N GLU A 34 21.61 -19.57 -5.07
CA GLU A 34 21.59 -18.91 -3.78
C GLU A 34 20.92 -17.57 -4.01
N THR A 35 19.60 -17.57 -3.81
CA THR A 35 18.87 -16.33 -3.57
C THR A 35 19.59 -15.67 -2.41
N ALA A 36 20.32 -14.61 -2.71
CA ALA A 36 20.83 -13.71 -1.69
C ALA A 36 19.63 -13.37 -0.81
N THR A 37 19.57 -13.95 0.37
CA THR A 37 18.72 -13.53 1.44
C THR A 37 19.20 -12.15 1.85
N THR A 38 18.74 -11.13 1.10
CA THR A 38 18.65 -9.79 1.66
C THR A 38 17.88 -9.95 2.95
N ASP A 39 18.51 -9.54 4.02
CA ASP A 39 18.04 -9.48 5.39
C ASP A 39 16.50 -9.39 5.42
N ALA A 40 15.84 -10.49 5.76
CA ALA A 40 14.38 -10.56 5.77
C ALA A 40 13.94 -9.51 6.76
N SER A 41 13.45 -8.41 6.26
CA SER A 41 12.92 -7.28 7.01
C SER A 41 12.22 -7.82 8.24
N SER A 42 12.62 -7.40 9.42
CA SER A 42 11.99 -7.74 10.70
C SER A 42 10.55 -7.18 10.81
N TYR A 43 9.99 -6.72 9.70
CA TYR A 43 8.66 -6.17 9.58
C TYR A 43 7.59 -7.27 9.72
N ASP A 44 6.68 -7.09 10.68
CA ASP A 44 5.51 -7.95 10.83
C ASP A 44 4.30 -7.37 10.09
N PRO A 45 3.88 -7.94 8.96
CA PRO A 45 2.77 -7.40 8.17
C PRO A 45 1.40 -7.52 8.86
N LYS A 46 1.31 -8.27 9.97
CA LYS A 46 0.07 -8.39 10.75
C LYS A 46 -0.06 -7.31 11.81
N ARG A 47 1.06 -6.92 12.42
CA ARG A 47 1.13 -5.90 13.45
C ARG A 47 1.44 -4.52 12.88
N GLY A 48 2.18 -4.46 11.81
CA GLY A 48 2.78 -3.24 11.28
C GLY A 48 3.99 -2.77 12.09
N GLU A 49 4.47 -1.59 11.77
CA GLU A 49 5.61 -0.93 12.43
C GLU A 49 5.12 0.21 13.32
N GLY A 50 5.44 0.16 14.59
CA GLY A 50 5.05 1.20 15.53
C GLY A 50 5.06 0.72 16.99
N LYS A 51 4.50 1.53 17.86
CA LYS A 51 4.55 1.36 19.32
C LYS A 51 3.51 0.39 19.89
N TYR A 52 2.52 -0.01 19.09
CA TYR A 52 1.47 -0.91 19.57
C TYR A 52 1.84 -2.35 19.24
N ASP A 53 2.21 -3.12 20.25
CA ASP A 53 2.46 -4.56 20.15
C ASP A 53 1.18 -5.36 20.39
N THR A 54 0.31 -4.86 21.25
CA THR A 54 -1.01 -5.41 21.56
C THR A 54 -2.02 -4.29 21.73
N VAL A 55 -3.27 -4.56 21.34
CA VAL A 55 -4.40 -3.65 21.54
C VAL A 55 -5.56 -4.44 22.12
N GLU A 56 -5.89 -4.13 23.38
CA GLU A 56 -7.02 -4.77 24.05
C GLU A 56 -8.35 -4.22 23.51
N LEU A 57 -9.18 -5.11 23.02
CA LEU A 57 -10.53 -4.84 22.58
C LEU A 57 -11.54 -5.47 23.54
N GLY A 58 -12.60 -4.74 23.87
CA GLY A 58 -13.75 -5.32 24.55
C GLY A 58 -14.46 -6.40 23.73
N ALA A 59 -15.19 -7.29 24.39
CA ALA A 59 -15.98 -8.35 23.74
C ALA A 59 -17.06 -7.79 22.79
N GLY A 60 -17.54 -6.56 23.04
CA GLY A 60 -18.48 -5.82 22.21
C GLY A 60 -17.94 -4.46 21.82
N LEU A 61 -18.80 -3.64 21.26
CA LEU A 61 -18.49 -2.27 20.87
C LEU A 61 -18.60 -1.33 22.08
N ASP A 62 -17.58 -0.50 22.29
CA ASP A 62 -17.69 0.66 23.19
C ASP A 62 -18.31 1.84 22.43
N GLN A 63 -19.60 2.06 22.67
CA GLN A 63 -20.37 3.12 22.00
C GLN A 63 -19.87 4.53 22.33
N ALA A 64 -19.36 4.76 23.53
CA ALA A 64 -18.84 6.07 23.92
C ALA A 64 -17.54 6.37 23.17
N MET A 65 -16.64 5.39 23.09
CA MET A 65 -15.42 5.51 22.30
C MET A 65 -15.73 5.64 20.80
N ALA A 66 -16.65 4.84 20.27
CA ALA A 66 -17.03 4.92 18.87
C ALA A 66 -17.63 6.29 18.50
N THR A 67 -18.40 6.91 19.37
CA THR A 67 -18.95 8.26 19.14
C THR A 67 -17.84 9.32 19.13
N LYS A 68 -16.92 9.28 20.10
CA LYS A 68 -15.74 10.18 20.09
C LYS A 68 -14.88 9.96 18.86
N GLY A 69 -14.70 8.71 18.45
CA GLY A 69 -13.95 8.34 17.24
C GLY A 69 -14.57 8.89 15.95
N GLU A 70 -15.90 8.87 15.86
CA GLU A 70 -16.66 9.47 14.77
C GLU A 70 -16.43 10.98 14.67
N GLU A 71 -16.45 11.69 15.81
CA GLU A 71 -16.16 13.12 15.86
C GLU A 71 -14.73 13.45 15.39
N VAL A 72 -13.73 12.75 15.93
CA VAL A 72 -12.33 12.95 15.54
C VAL A 72 -12.11 12.60 14.08
N ALA A 73 -12.65 11.48 13.61
CA ALA A 73 -12.56 11.04 12.23
C ALA A 73 -13.22 12.03 11.26
N GLY A 74 -14.35 12.62 11.65
CA GLY A 74 -15.05 13.65 10.88
C GLY A 74 -14.17 14.87 10.57
N VAL A 75 -13.28 15.23 11.51
CA VAL A 75 -12.37 16.36 11.36
C VAL A 75 -11.07 15.97 10.63
N LYS A 76 -10.45 14.83 11.00
CA LYS A 76 -9.09 14.49 10.59
C LYS A 76 -9.01 13.51 9.43
N CYS A 77 -10.07 12.76 9.11
CA CYS A 77 -9.97 11.61 8.20
C CYS A 77 -10.91 11.68 6.99
N THR A 78 -12.16 12.14 7.18
CA THR A 78 -13.21 12.04 6.15
C THR A 78 -13.01 12.94 4.94
N SER A 79 -12.09 13.89 5.00
CA SER A 79 -11.67 14.65 3.81
C SER A 79 -10.97 13.78 2.77
N CYS A 80 -10.36 12.65 3.19
CA CYS A 80 -9.63 11.73 2.34
C CYS A 80 -10.20 10.32 2.30
N HIS A 81 -10.92 9.88 3.34
CA HIS A 81 -11.47 8.53 3.45
C HIS A 81 -12.99 8.54 3.53
N LYS A 82 -13.65 7.63 2.80
CA LYS A 82 -15.06 7.31 3.00
C LYS A 82 -15.21 6.17 3.99
N THR A 83 -16.33 6.14 4.70
CA THR A 83 -16.71 5.02 5.58
C THR A 83 -17.23 3.81 4.79
N THR A 84 -17.58 4.00 3.51
CA THR A 84 -17.94 2.94 2.56
C THR A 84 -16.69 2.24 2.02
N ASP A 85 -16.86 1.33 1.07
CA ASP A 85 -15.79 0.68 0.31
C ASP A 85 -15.22 1.57 -0.81
N GLU A 86 -15.89 2.69 -1.10
CA GLU A 86 -15.47 3.59 -2.16
C GLU A 86 -14.19 4.36 -1.80
N LYS A 87 -13.27 4.41 -2.76
CA LYS A 87 -12.09 5.26 -2.68
C LYS A 87 -12.47 6.73 -2.88
N LEU A 88 -11.89 7.63 -2.09
CA LEU A 88 -11.89 9.08 -2.32
C LEU A 88 -10.47 9.52 -2.71
N VAL A 89 -9.69 10.06 -1.81
CA VAL A 89 -8.25 10.22 -1.95
C VAL A 89 -7.55 8.96 -1.46
N GLY A 90 -7.87 8.54 -0.26
CA GLY A 90 -7.47 7.27 0.33
C GLY A 90 -8.50 6.16 0.13
N PRO A 91 -8.18 4.92 0.52
CA PRO A 91 -9.10 3.79 0.43
C PRO A 91 -10.30 3.96 1.37
N GLY A 92 -11.42 3.33 1.00
CA GLY A 92 -12.59 3.26 1.86
C GLY A 92 -12.37 2.38 3.09
N TRP A 93 -13.08 2.68 4.17
CA TRP A 93 -12.89 2.04 5.48
C TRP A 93 -13.70 0.77 5.68
N LYS A 94 -14.77 0.55 4.92
CA LYS A 94 -15.63 -0.63 5.12
C LYS A 94 -14.82 -1.93 5.11
N GLY A 95 -15.00 -2.74 6.15
CA GLY A 95 -14.32 -4.02 6.37
C GLY A 95 -12.85 -3.88 6.77
N VAL A 96 -12.38 -2.69 7.15
CA VAL A 96 -10.96 -2.49 7.53
C VAL A 96 -10.57 -3.29 8.77
N THR A 97 -11.47 -3.43 9.74
CA THR A 97 -11.22 -4.19 10.98
C THR A 97 -11.30 -5.71 10.79
N GLU A 98 -11.82 -6.15 9.65
CA GLU A 98 -11.80 -7.56 9.24
C GLU A 98 -10.49 -7.91 8.52
N ARG A 99 -9.94 -6.95 7.75
CA ARG A 99 -8.71 -7.14 6.96
C ARG A 99 -7.44 -6.89 7.73
N ARG A 100 -7.50 -6.03 8.76
CA ARG A 100 -6.33 -5.58 9.52
C ARG A 100 -6.50 -5.83 11.01
N LYS A 101 -5.42 -6.22 11.66
CA LYS A 101 -5.40 -6.33 13.10
C LYS A 101 -5.48 -4.96 13.77
N PRO A 102 -6.01 -4.87 15.00
CA PRO A 102 -6.06 -3.63 15.76
C PRO A 102 -4.71 -2.94 15.91
N GLU A 103 -3.64 -3.71 16.16
CA GLU A 103 -2.26 -3.21 16.28
C GLU A 103 -1.81 -2.54 14.98
N TRP A 104 -2.09 -3.17 13.83
CA TRP A 104 -1.76 -2.63 12.52
C TRP A 104 -2.46 -1.29 12.29
N ILE A 105 -3.76 -1.21 12.58
CA ILE A 105 -4.55 0.02 12.41
C ILE A 105 -4.00 1.12 13.31
N MET A 106 -3.79 0.82 14.61
CA MET A 106 -3.29 1.79 15.58
C MET A 106 -1.90 2.31 15.20
N ASN A 107 -0.99 1.42 14.78
CA ASN A 107 0.35 1.80 14.33
C ASN A 107 0.28 2.69 13.09
N PHE A 108 -0.56 2.32 12.11
CA PHE A 108 -0.66 3.07 10.87
C PHE A 108 -1.24 4.47 11.06
N ILE A 109 -2.35 4.61 11.78
CA ILE A 109 -3.00 5.92 11.92
C ILE A 109 -2.25 6.89 12.84
N THR A 110 -1.42 6.38 13.75
CA THR A 110 -0.60 7.23 14.64
C THR A 110 0.74 7.60 14.05
N ASN A 111 1.32 6.75 13.19
CA ASN A 111 2.60 7.01 12.53
C ASN A 111 2.69 6.28 11.18
N PRO A 112 2.12 6.84 10.11
CA PRO A 112 2.02 6.14 8.82
C PRO A 112 3.36 5.96 8.10
N ASP A 113 4.33 6.84 8.30
CA ASP A 113 5.56 6.89 7.50
C ASP A 113 6.36 5.58 7.50
N PRO A 114 6.68 4.96 8.64
CA PRO A 114 7.42 3.70 8.64
C PRO A 114 6.71 2.56 7.90
N MET A 115 5.36 2.54 7.97
CA MET A 115 4.58 1.51 7.30
C MET A 115 4.43 1.78 5.80
N ILE A 116 4.35 3.05 5.37
CA ILE A 116 4.39 3.40 3.95
C ILE A 116 5.73 2.95 3.32
N GLU A 117 6.80 2.93 4.09
CA GLU A 117 8.13 2.51 3.61
C GLU A 117 8.34 0.99 3.64
N LYS A 118 7.69 0.28 4.55
CA LYS A 118 7.98 -1.14 4.83
C LYS A 118 6.84 -2.10 4.47
N ASP A 119 5.58 -1.65 4.50
CA ASP A 119 4.42 -2.52 4.26
C ASP A 119 4.12 -2.64 2.76
N PRO A 120 4.24 -3.83 2.16
CA PRO A 120 4.00 -4.02 0.73
C PRO A 120 2.58 -3.65 0.29
N GLU A 121 1.58 -3.88 1.16
CA GLU A 121 0.19 -3.55 0.83
C GLU A 121 -0.08 -2.05 0.93
N VAL A 122 0.57 -1.35 1.85
CA VAL A 122 0.51 0.11 1.93
C VAL A 122 1.19 0.74 0.72
N GLN A 123 2.33 0.18 0.28
CA GLN A 123 3.01 0.61 -0.94
C GLN A 123 2.12 0.42 -2.18
N ALA A 124 1.47 -0.74 -2.31
CA ALA A 124 0.52 -0.99 -3.39
C ALA A 124 -0.67 0.00 -3.35
N GLN A 125 -1.17 0.33 -2.15
CA GLN A 125 -2.21 1.34 -2.00
C GLN A 125 -1.72 2.75 -2.37
N LEU A 126 -0.47 3.09 -2.07
CA LEU A 126 0.12 4.36 -2.47
C LEU A 126 0.19 4.51 -4.00
N GLU A 127 0.51 3.45 -4.73
CA GLU A 127 0.49 3.42 -6.20
C GLU A 127 -0.91 3.68 -6.77
N ILE A 128 -1.95 3.20 -6.10
CA ILE A 128 -3.35 3.40 -6.50
C ILE A 128 -3.86 4.80 -6.11
N CYS A 129 -3.51 5.27 -4.92
CA CYS A 129 -4.01 6.53 -4.37
C CYS A 129 -3.21 7.74 -4.84
N LEU A 130 -1.92 7.55 -5.19
CA LEU A 130 -0.98 8.59 -5.64
C LEU A 130 -0.74 9.72 -4.61
N VAL A 131 -1.24 9.56 -3.39
CA VAL A 131 -1.10 10.51 -2.29
C VAL A 131 -0.66 9.78 -1.04
N ARG A 132 0.42 10.25 -0.46
CA ARG A 132 0.94 9.74 0.82
C ARG A 132 0.01 10.20 1.95
N MET A 133 -0.44 9.28 2.80
CA MET A 133 -1.23 9.63 3.97
C MET A 133 -0.36 10.45 4.95
N PRO A 134 -0.75 11.69 5.27
CA PRO A 134 0.00 12.50 6.23
C PRO A 134 -0.28 12.02 7.66
N ASN A 135 0.71 12.18 8.55
CA ASN A 135 0.51 11.97 9.97
C ASN A 135 -0.48 13.02 10.52
N GLN A 136 -1.57 12.55 11.11
CA GLN A 136 -2.64 13.41 11.64
C GLN A 136 -2.40 13.91 13.06
N GLY A 137 -1.27 13.57 13.67
CA GLY A 137 -0.93 13.96 15.04
C GLY A 137 -1.95 13.46 16.08
N LEU A 138 -2.41 12.21 15.92
CA LEU A 138 -3.39 11.61 16.81
C LEU A 138 -2.76 11.31 18.18
N ALA A 139 -3.43 11.71 19.24
CA ALA A 139 -3.17 11.17 20.56
C ALA A 139 -3.63 9.70 20.63
N ASP A 140 -3.06 8.92 21.55
CA ASP A 140 -3.35 7.50 21.69
C ASP A 140 -4.84 7.22 21.95
N GLU A 141 -5.46 8.05 22.76
CA GLU A 141 -6.91 7.98 23.04
C GLU A 141 -7.73 8.27 21.76
N GLU A 142 -7.36 9.28 20.99
CA GLU A 142 -8.04 9.60 19.72
C GLU A 142 -7.94 8.45 18.74
N ALA A 143 -6.75 7.88 18.59
CA ALA A 143 -6.53 6.73 17.72
C ALA A 143 -7.34 5.51 18.16
N ARG A 144 -7.37 5.23 19.46
CA ARG A 144 -8.17 4.13 20.02
C ARG A 144 -9.67 4.34 19.81
N ASN A 145 -10.15 5.58 19.95
CA ASN A 145 -11.54 5.95 19.67
C ASN A 145 -11.87 5.78 18.19
N ILE A 146 -10.97 6.17 17.27
CA ILE A 146 -11.14 5.97 15.84
C ILE A 146 -11.20 4.48 15.49
N LEU A 147 -10.36 3.65 16.09
CA LEU A 147 -10.42 2.19 15.90
C LEU A 147 -11.80 1.64 16.32
N GLU A 148 -12.36 2.13 17.41
CA GLU A 148 -13.69 1.72 17.85
C GLU A 148 -14.79 2.19 16.89
N TYR A 149 -14.66 3.39 16.35
CA TYR A 149 -15.54 3.87 15.28
C TYR A 149 -15.44 3.01 13.99
N MET A 150 -14.25 2.58 13.60
CA MET A 150 -14.06 1.64 12.50
C MET A 150 -14.75 0.30 12.77
N ARG A 151 -14.67 -0.23 14.01
CA ARG A 151 -15.38 -1.45 14.43
C ARG A 151 -16.91 -1.28 14.32
N LYS A 152 -17.44 -0.14 14.77
CA LYS A 152 -18.86 0.21 14.59
C LYS A 152 -19.26 0.22 13.13
N ASN A 153 -18.45 0.86 12.27
CA ASN A 153 -18.67 0.95 10.84
C ASN A 153 -18.71 -0.43 10.16
N ASP A 154 -17.92 -1.38 10.65
CA ASP A 154 -17.86 -2.76 10.18
C ASP A 154 -18.89 -3.69 10.84
N GLY A 155 -19.79 -3.15 11.68
CA GLY A 155 -20.97 -3.86 12.20
C GLY A 155 -20.76 -4.55 13.55
N VAL A 156 -19.69 -4.29 14.28
CA VAL A 156 -19.52 -4.75 15.66
C VAL A 156 -20.58 -4.08 16.54
N LYS A 157 -21.21 -4.84 17.44
CA LYS A 157 -22.30 -4.41 18.34
C LYS A 157 -21.87 -4.48 19.80
#